data_96c9177eaf60743bc41434ef9193a185
#
_entry.id   96c9177eaf60743bc41434ef9193a185
#
_cell.length_a   1.000
_cell.length_b   1.000
_cell.length_c   1.000
_cell.angle_alpha   90.00
_cell.angle_beta   90.00
_cell.angle_gamma   90.00
#
_symmetry.space_group_name_H-M   'P 1'
#
loop_
_entity.id
_entity.type
_entity.pdbx_description
1 polymer ?
#
loop_
_entity_poly.entity_id
_entity_poly.type
_entity_poly.pdbx_seq_one_letter_code
_entity_poly.pdbx_strand_id
1 'polypeptide(L)'
;MEGATGVTCPDDVRPGTPQWERFRRLFTGDVKAVCAGLFDAGVTEVTVNEAHATMRNLLLEELDPRVRLLTGHHKPFGMMEGIQQRPELVAFVGYHAGPGEPGVLSHTFVGFEIFQVTLNGRAMTEGYLNSLLAAEHDVRLALVSGDDLTCADAAEYAPKAQLVAVKEAVDRYTALCLTPARTSSLLRSAAAAGAQAAQVPPLPDGPYRCEVTFTGTSSATMAACVPTVERLGPRTVAFTKDTIAELYPCFRIVTRIGAGAAEPVYG
;
A
#
# COMPACT_ATOMS: atom_id res chain seq x y z
N MET A 1 0.69 3.57 -5.92
CA MET A 1 0.56 4.56 -7.02
C MET A 1 -0.89 4.72 -7.46
N GLU A 2 -1.69 3.71 -7.33
CA GLU A 2 -3.10 3.62 -7.77
C GLU A 2 -4.00 4.69 -7.14
N GLY A 3 -3.77 5.01 -5.87
CA GLY A 3 -4.47 6.07 -5.15
C GLY A 3 -3.95 7.49 -5.40
N ALA A 4 -2.96 7.67 -6.29
CA ALA A 4 -2.39 8.99 -6.57
C ALA A 4 -3.36 9.91 -7.35
N THR A 5 -3.06 11.20 -7.30
CA THR A 5 -3.79 12.24 -8.00
C THR A 5 -3.98 11.91 -9.48
N GLY A 6 -5.24 11.89 -9.92
CA GLY A 6 -5.63 11.73 -11.33
C GLY A 6 -5.56 10.31 -11.88
N VAL A 7 -4.98 9.34 -11.18
CA VAL A 7 -4.88 7.93 -11.60
C VAL A 7 -6.25 7.27 -11.54
N THR A 8 -6.66 6.62 -12.65
CA THR A 8 -7.96 5.91 -12.75
C THR A 8 -7.90 4.60 -13.52
N CYS A 9 -6.89 4.42 -14.38
CA CYS A 9 -6.81 3.26 -15.28
C CYS A 9 -5.55 2.43 -15.03
N PRO A 10 -5.56 1.12 -15.37
CA PRO A 10 -4.38 0.28 -15.26
C PRO A 10 -3.16 0.79 -16.06
N ASP A 11 -3.38 1.43 -17.21
CA ASP A 11 -2.30 1.99 -18.03
C ASP A 11 -1.62 3.19 -17.39
N ASP A 12 -2.32 3.92 -16.49
CA ASP A 12 -1.75 5.04 -15.73
C ASP A 12 -0.64 4.59 -14.77
N VAL A 13 -0.68 3.32 -14.36
CA VAL A 13 0.23 2.73 -13.38
C VAL A 13 1.13 1.62 -13.95
N ARG A 14 0.94 1.24 -15.23
CA ARG A 14 1.74 0.19 -15.89
C ARG A 14 3.06 0.76 -16.41
N PRO A 15 4.21 0.37 -15.86
CA PRO A 15 5.52 0.86 -16.32
C PRO A 15 5.73 0.66 -17.82
N GLY A 16 6.23 1.70 -18.49
CA GLY A 16 6.53 1.69 -19.93
C GLY A 16 5.40 2.19 -20.81
N THR A 17 4.21 2.51 -20.27
CA THR A 17 3.17 3.20 -21.05
C THR A 17 3.39 4.72 -21.08
N PRO A 18 2.93 5.44 -22.13
CA PRO A 18 2.95 6.89 -22.14
C PRO A 18 2.13 7.51 -21.00
N GLN A 19 1.04 6.84 -20.59
CA GLN A 19 0.21 7.24 -19.46
C GLN A 19 1.00 7.16 -18.15
N TRP A 20 1.69 6.05 -17.90
CA TRP A 20 2.55 5.92 -16.72
C TRP A 20 3.63 7.03 -16.66
N GLU A 21 4.26 7.41 -17.77
CA GLU A 21 5.23 8.52 -17.81
C GLU A 21 4.59 9.86 -17.40
N ARG A 22 3.33 10.08 -17.73
CA ARG A 22 2.57 11.25 -17.28
C ARG A 22 2.24 11.15 -15.79
N PHE A 23 1.65 10.03 -15.36
CA PHE A 23 1.10 9.90 -14.00
C PHE A 23 2.16 9.70 -12.93
N ARG A 24 3.35 9.15 -13.26
CA ARG A 24 4.47 9.14 -12.32
C ARG A 24 4.92 10.55 -11.91
N ARG A 25 4.77 11.55 -12.79
CA ARG A 25 5.04 12.97 -12.45
C ARG A 25 4.04 13.49 -11.43
N LEU A 26 2.75 13.20 -11.60
CA LEU A 26 1.72 13.57 -10.65
C LEU A 26 1.94 12.87 -9.31
N PHE A 27 2.25 11.59 -9.33
CA PHE A 27 2.58 10.84 -8.12
C PHE A 27 3.83 11.37 -7.41
N THR A 28 4.87 11.73 -8.16
CA THR A 28 6.04 12.41 -7.60
C THR A 28 5.63 13.75 -6.95
N GLY A 29 4.70 14.47 -7.56
CA GLY A 29 4.11 15.70 -7.00
C GLY A 29 3.40 15.47 -5.66
N ASP A 30 2.61 14.40 -5.54
CA ASP A 30 1.95 14.03 -4.28
C ASP A 30 2.98 13.74 -3.17
N VAL A 31 4.01 12.95 -3.50
CA VAL A 31 5.10 12.63 -2.55
C VAL A 31 5.88 13.88 -2.14
N LYS A 32 6.20 14.77 -3.09
CA LYS A 32 6.85 16.05 -2.82
C LYS A 32 6.03 16.91 -1.86
N ALA A 33 4.72 16.96 -2.04
CA ALA A 33 3.81 17.73 -1.19
C ALA A 33 3.82 17.19 0.26
N VAL A 34 3.76 15.85 0.42
CA VAL A 34 3.85 15.22 1.74
C VAL A 34 5.21 15.50 2.39
N CYS A 35 6.31 15.30 1.67
CA CYS A 35 7.66 15.59 2.20
C CYS A 35 7.79 17.06 2.63
N ALA A 36 7.29 18.00 1.82
CA ALA A 36 7.31 19.42 2.17
C ALA A 36 6.53 19.70 3.47
N GLY A 37 5.35 19.10 3.63
CA GLY A 37 4.56 19.24 4.87
C GLY A 37 5.27 18.66 6.10
N LEU A 38 5.94 17.51 5.96
CA LEU A 38 6.74 16.93 7.03
C LEU A 38 7.90 17.86 7.42
N PHE A 39 8.60 18.43 6.44
CA PHE A 39 9.67 19.39 6.70
C PHE A 39 9.15 20.69 7.32
N ASP A 40 7.97 21.18 6.92
CA ASP A 40 7.33 22.34 7.55
C ASP A 40 7.01 22.11 9.03
N ALA A 41 6.75 20.84 9.40
CA ALA A 41 6.51 20.44 10.78
C ALA A 41 7.79 20.19 11.62
N GLY A 42 8.98 20.37 11.01
CA GLY A 42 10.26 20.22 11.70
C GLY A 42 10.89 18.82 11.57
N VAL A 43 10.33 17.90 10.75
CA VAL A 43 11.00 16.65 10.43
C VAL A 43 12.31 16.96 9.70
N THR A 44 13.40 16.36 10.13
CA THR A 44 14.75 16.68 9.60
C THR A 44 15.20 15.75 8.49
N GLU A 45 14.77 14.49 8.51
CA GLU A 45 15.12 13.47 7.52
C GLU A 45 13.88 12.73 7.05
N VAL A 46 13.77 12.50 5.74
CA VAL A 46 12.69 11.71 5.13
C VAL A 46 13.30 10.66 4.22
N THR A 47 12.96 9.39 4.47
CA THR A 47 13.22 8.32 3.53
C THR A 47 11.91 7.96 2.82
N VAL A 48 11.87 8.11 1.51
CA VAL A 48 10.75 7.67 0.68
C VAL A 48 11.04 6.25 0.19
N ASN A 49 10.14 5.32 0.48
CA ASN A 49 10.24 3.95 -0.01
C ASN A 49 9.30 3.73 -1.20
N GLU A 50 9.85 3.42 -2.33
CA GLU A 50 9.10 3.03 -3.54
C GLU A 50 8.28 1.77 -3.29
N ALA A 51 7.03 1.75 -3.70
CA ALA A 51 6.09 0.71 -3.31
C ALA A 51 5.37 0.00 -4.47
N HIS A 52 5.30 0.58 -5.67
CA HIS A 52 4.49 0.08 -6.77
C HIS A 52 5.29 -0.64 -7.84
N ALA A 53 4.75 -1.77 -8.34
CA ALA A 53 5.23 -2.56 -9.49
C ALA A 53 6.75 -2.79 -9.49
N THR A 54 7.49 -2.09 -10.35
CA THR A 54 8.96 -2.19 -10.45
C THR A 54 9.71 -1.51 -9.30
N MET A 55 8.99 -0.81 -8.41
CA MET A 55 9.56 0.02 -7.34
C MET A 55 10.56 1.07 -7.85
N ARG A 56 10.25 1.68 -9.01
CA ARG A 56 11.08 2.67 -9.72
C ARG A 56 10.21 3.72 -10.43
N ASN A 57 9.22 4.27 -9.71
CA ASN A 57 8.21 5.16 -10.29
C ASN A 57 8.53 6.63 -10.12
N LEU A 58 9.12 7.00 -8.96
CA LEU A 58 9.38 8.40 -8.63
C LEU A 58 10.52 8.98 -9.47
N LEU A 59 10.44 10.28 -9.72
CA LEU A 59 11.50 11.06 -10.39
C LEU A 59 12.46 11.59 -9.33
N LEU A 60 13.60 10.90 -9.18
CA LEU A 60 14.58 11.21 -8.14
C LEU A 60 15.07 12.67 -8.22
N GLU A 61 15.25 13.18 -9.43
CA GLU A 61 15.71 14.53 -9.73
C GLU A 61 14.73 15.63 -9.33
N GLU A 62 13.47 15.27 -9.06
CA GLU A 62 12.45 16.21 -8.62
C GLU A 62 12.25 16.23 -7.09
N LEU A 63 12.84 15.30 -6.34
CA LEU A 63 12.69 15.24 -4.90
C LEU A 63 13.52 16.32 -4.19
N ASP A 64 13.06 16.73 -3.00
CA ASP A 64 13.82 17.64 -2.13
C ASP A 64 15.19 17.04 -1.80
N PRO A 65 16.28 17.82 -1.80
CA PRO A 65 17.64 17.32 -1.51
C PRO A 65 17.82 16.63 -0.16
N ARG A 66 16.91 16.86 0.79
CA ARG A 66 16.91 16.21 2.11
C ARG A 66 16.28 14.82 2.10
N VAL A 67 15.61 14.46 0.99
CA VAL A 67 14.94 13.16 0.85
C VAL A 67 15.94 12.10 0.41
N ARG A 68 15.87 10.94 1.04
CA ARG A 68 16.54 9.72 0.58
C ARG A 68 15.51 8.79 -0.06
N LEU A 69 15.79 8.30 -1.27
CA LEU A 69 14.89 7.40 -2.01
C LEU A 69 15.38 5.95 -1.92
N LEU A 70 14.57 5.08 -1.31
CA LEU A 70 14.77 3.63 -1.31
C LEU A 70 14.01 3.04 -2.51
N THR A 71 14.72 2.72 -3.58
CA THR A 71 14.16 2.31 -4.87
C THR A 71 14.64 0.92 -5.30
N GLY A 72 13.87 0.23 -6.14
CA GLY A 72 14.19 -1.06 -6.74
C GLY A 72 13.73 -2.28 -5.94
N HIS A 73 14.00 -3.47 -6.50
CA HIS A 73 13.79 -4.79 -5.89
C HIS A 73 15.12 -5.34 -5.34
N HIS A 74 15.18 -6.34 -4.46
CA HIS A 74 14.09 -6.97 -3.72
C HIS A 74 14.12 -6.45 -2.31
N LYS A 75 12.96 -6.15 -1.76
CA LYS A 75 12.82 -5.63 -0.40
C LYS A 75 11.99 -6.64 0.40
N PRO A 76 12.51 -7.28 1.47
CA PRO A 76 11.77 -8.23 2.29
C PRO A 76 10.44 -7.67 2.82
N PHE A 77 10.45 -6.43 3.30
CA PHE A 77 9.25 -5.75 3.78
C PHE A 77 8.57 -4.86 2.71
N GLY A 78 8.91 -5.02 1.43
CA GLY A 78 8.20 -4.37 0.32
C GLY A 78 7.97 -2.88 0.50
N MET A 79 6.69 -2.49 0.60
CA MET A 79 6.24 -1.12 0.84
C MET A 79 6.74 -0.54 2.17
N MET A 80 7.03 -1.39 3.14
CA MET A 80 7.47 -1.01 4.48
C MET A 80 8.97 -1.22 4.70
N GLU A 81 9.75 -1.45 3.64
CA GLU A 81 11.21 -1.58 3.78
C GLU A 81 11.82 -0.33 4.42
N GLY A 82 12.66 -0.54 5.41
CA GLY A 82 13.22 0.52 6.25
C GLY A 82 12.52 0.69 7.61
N ILE A 83 11.36 0.05 7.82
CA ILE A 83 10.63 0.11 9.10
C ILE A 83 11.46 -0.45 10.27
N GLN A 84 12.38 -1.38 9.99
CA GLN A 84 13.27 -1.98 10.97
C GLN A 84 14.23 -0.95 11.63
N GLN A 85 14.43 0.21 10.98
CA GLN A 85 15.19 1.33 11.51
C GLN A 85 14.40 2.16 12.52
N ARG A 86 13.11 1.79 12.73
CA ARG A 86 12.18 2.47 13.64
C ARG A 86 12.13 3.98 13.42
N PRO A 87 11.73 4.44 12.21
CA PRO A 87 11.51 5.86 12.00
C PRO A 87 10.46 6.36 13.01
N GLU A 88 10.48 7.64 13.32
CA GLU A 88 9.55 8.22 14.28
C GLU A 88 8.09 8.15 13.81
N LEU A 89 7.89 8.27 12.48
CA LEU A 89 6.58 8.19 11.84
C LEU A 89 6.67 7.66 10.42
N VAL A 90 5.53 7.21 9.89
CA VAL A 90 5.33 6.86 8.48
C VAL A 90 4.14 7.61 7.89
N ALA A 91 4.15 7.79 6.57
CA ALA A 91 3.03 8.30 5.79
C ALA A 91 2.77 7.39 4.59
N PHE A 92 1.51 7.06 4.33
CA PHE A 92 1.06 6.19 3.25
C PHE A 92 0.49 7.05 2.11
N VAL A 93 1.21 7.14 0.99
CA VAL A 93 0.88 8.03 -0.12
C VAL A 93 0.44 7.25 -1.35
N GLY A 94 -0.77 7.55 -1.84
CA GLY A 94 -1.30 6.92 -3.05
C GLY A 94 -1.73 5.47 -2.86
N TYR A 95 -2.30 5.13 -1.71
CA TYR A 95 -2.91 3.84 -1.40
C TYR A 95 -4.28 3.69 -2.08
N HIS A 96 -4.83 2.50 -2.08
CA HIS A 96 -6.09 2.15 -2.73
C HIS A 96 -6.92 1.20 -1.87
N ALA A 97 -8.21 1.09 -2.18
CA ALA A 97 -9.12 0.18 -1.51
C ALA A 97 -8.80 -1.30 -1.79
N GLY A 98 -9.27 -2.18 -0.93
CA GLY A 98 -9.06 -3.62 -1.04
C GLY A 98 -9.86 -4.29 -2.16
N PRO A 99 -9.60 -5.58 -2.43
CA PRO A 99 -10.30 -6.32 -3.47
C PRO A 99 -11.79 -6.46 -3.14
N GLY A 100 -12.63 -6.30 -4.18
CA GLY A 100 -14.08 -6.38 -4.05
C GLY A 100 -14.77 -5.06 -3.69
N GLU A 101 -14.02 -4.04 -3.31
CA GLU A 101 -14.53 -2.70 -3.05
C GLU A 101 -14.67 -1.89 -4.35
N PRO A 102 -15.64 -0.96 -4.45
CA PRO A 102 -15.83 -0.12 -5.63
C PRO A 102 -14.81 1.03 -5.76
N GLY A 103 -13.72 0.99 -5.01
CA GLY A 103 -12.64 1.97 -5.07
C GLY A 103 -11.81 1.89 -6.35
N VAL A 104 -11.13 3.00 -6.66
CA VAL A 104 -10.32 3.10 -7.88
C VAL A 104 -9.18 2.09 -7.86
N LEU A 105 -9.11 1.25 -8.91
CA LEU A 105 -8.11 0.20 -9.07
C LEU A 105 -8.01 -0.75 -7.86
N SER A 106 -9.11 -0.95 -7.15
CA SER A 106 -9.20 -1.77 -5.94
C SER A 106 -8.63 -3.18 -6.16
N HIS A 107 -7.67 -3.58 -5.32
CA HIS A 107 -7.01 -4.89 -5.35
C HIS A 107 -6.18 -5.09 -4.07
N THR A 108 -5.34 -6.12 -4.03
CA THR A 108 -4.30 -6.24 -3.00
C THR A 108 -3.10 -6.99 -3.57
N PHE A 109 -1.91 -6.43 -3.45
CA PHE A 109 -0.57 -6.91 -3.84
C PHE A 109 -0.47 -7.39 -5.30
N VAL A 110 -1.12 -8.50 -5.67
CA VAL A 110 -1.10 -9.05 -7.04
C VAL A 110 -2.52 -9.07 -7.58
N GLY A 111 -2.93 -7.95 -8.13
CA GLY A 111 -4.33 -7.60 -8.39
C GLY A 111 -5.13 -8.51 -9.33
N PHE A 112 -4.47 -9.35 -10.15
CA PHE A 112 -5.14 -10.31 -11.02
C PHE A 112 -5.23 -11.71 -10.40
N GLU A 113 -4.41 -12.00 -9.38
CA GLU A 113 -4.25 -13.34 -8.83
C GLU A 113 -4.88 -13.51 -7.45
N ILE A 114 -4.99 -12.44 -6.70
CA ILE A 114 -5.55 -12.46 -5.36
C ILE A 114 -6.99 -12.00 -5.40
N PHE A 115 -7.92 -12.91 -5.08
CA PHE A 115 -9.34 -12.61 -4.97
C PHE A 115 -9.66 -11.95 -3.63
N GLN A 116 -9.09 -12.46 -2.54
CA GLN A 116 -9.32 -11.95 -1.18
C GLN A 116 -8.17 -12.35 -0.27
N VAL A 117 -7.87 -11.52 0.71
CA VAL A 117 -7.02 -11.85 1.85
C VAL A 117 -7.75 -11.49 3.13
N THR A 118 -7.65 -12.34 4.15
CA THR A 118 -8.10 -12.02 5.49
C THR A 118 -6.99 -12.21 6.51
N LEU A 119 -7.00 -11.40 7.55
CA LEU A 119 -6.15 -11.53 8.72
C LEU A 119 -7.03 -11.63 9.96
N ASN A 120 -6.96 -12.76 10.66
CA ASN A 120 -7.86 -13.07 11.78
C ASN A 120 -9.35 -12.85 11.45
N GLY A 121 -9.75 -13.19 10.21
CA GLY A 121 -11.12 -13.05 9.72
C GLY A 121 -11.51 -11.66 9.22
N ARG A 122 -10.69 -10.61 9.43
CA ARG A 122 -10.89 -9.27 8.86
C ARG A 122 -10.30 -9.22 7.46
N ALA A 123 -11.01 -8.58 6.50
CA ALA A 123 -10.47 -8.28 5.18
C ALA A 123 -9.16 -7.47 5.32
N MET A 124 -8.13 -7.90 4.60
CA MET A 124 -6.79 -7.31 4.69
C MET A 124 -6.48 -6.50 3.43
N THR A 125 -6.41 -5.19 3.59
CA THR A 125 -5.89 -4.26 2.59
C THR A 125 -4.38 -4.07 2.78
N GLU A 126 -3.70 -3.51 1.78
CA GLU A 126 -2.28 -3.16 1.88
C GLU A 126 -2.04 -2.15 2.99
N GLY A 127 -2.93 -1.14 3.11
CA GLY A 127 -2.87 -0.14 4.16
C GLY A 127 -3.02 -0.74 5.55
N TYR A 128 -3.97 -1.67 5.71
CA TYR A 128 -4.17 -2.35 7.00
C TYR A 128 -2.95 -3.19 7.39
N LEU A 129 -2.43 -4.04 6.51
CA LEU A 129 -1.22 -4.84 6.81
C LEU A 129 -0.02 -3.95 7.17
N ASN A 130 0.19 -2.88 6.40
CA ASN A 130 1.28 -1.95 6.63
C ASN A 130 1.13 -1.18 7.95
N SER A 131 -0.11 -0.84 8.35
CA SER A 131 -0.38 -0.20 9.64
C SER A 131 -0.07 -1.12 10.83
N LEU A 132 -0.37 -2.41 10.71
CA LEU A 132 -0.02 -3.41 11.74
C LEU A 132 1.49 -3.56 11.88
N LEU A 133 2.23 -3.57 10.77
CA LEU A 133 3.69 -3.63 10.82
C LEU A 133 4.30 -2.34 11.43
N ALA A 134 3.72 -1.17 11.14
CA ALA A 134 4.11 0.07 11.80
C ALA A 134 3.86 0.00 13.30
N ALA A 135 2.69 -0.49 13.70
CA ALA A 135 2.31 -0.63 15.12
C ALA A 135 3.23 -1.59 15.88
N GLU A 136 3.59 -2.73 15.29
CA GLU A 136 4.51 -3.69 15.92
C GLU A 136 5.93 -3.10 16.13
N HIS A 137 6.33 -2.17 15.27
CA HIS A 137 7.60 -1.44 15.42
C HIS A 137 7.49 -0.17 16.28
N ASP A 138 6.32 0.10 16.88
CA ASP A 138 6.03 1.32 17.66
C ASP A 138 6.21 2.60 16.83
N VAL A 139 5.85 2.55 15.54
CA VAL A 139 5.96 3.67 14.59
C VAL A 139 4.61 4.32 14.38
N ARG A 140 4.57 5.65 14.55
CA ARG A 140 3.35 6.44 14.40
C ARG A 140 2.95 6.58 12.93
N LEU A 141 1.65 6.52 12.61
CA LEU A 141 1.12 6.74 11.27
C LEU A 141 0.54 8.15 11.14
N ALA A 142 1.18 8.99 10.34
CA ALA A 142 0.87 10.41 10.24
C ALA A 142 -0.22 10.71 9.19
N LEU A 143 -0.22 9.99 8.05
CA LEU A 143 -1.08 10.29 6.92
C LEU A 143 -1.36 9.05 6.08
N VAL A 144 -2.60 8.94 5.56
CA VAL A 144 -2.96 8.02 4.47
C VAL A 144 -3.65 8.83 3.38
N SER A 145 -3.23 8.66 2.13
CA SER A 145 -3.89 9.28 0.98
C SER A 145 -4.28 8.25 -0.08
N GLY A 146 -5.41 8.47 -0.72
CA GLY A 146 -5.98 7.63 -1.76
C GLY A 146 -7.27 8.23 -2.30
N ASP A 147 -8.23 7.39 -2.69
CA ASP A 147 -9.60 7.80 -2.91
C ASP A 147 -10.39 7.87 -1.57
N ASP A 148 -11.65 8.27 -1.63
CA ASP A 148 -12.54 8.36 -0.47
C ASP A 148 -12.77 7.01 0.22
N LEU A 149 -12.86 5.90 -0.52
CA LEU A 149 -13.03 4.56 0.04
C LEU A 149 -11.76 4.05 0.71
N THR A 150 -10.59 4.37 0.18
CA THR A 150 -9.30 4.15 0.84
C THR A 150 -9.23 4.89 2.18
N CYS A 151 -9.69 6.15 2.19
CA CYS A 151 -9.74 6.95 3.42
C CYS A 151 -10.75 6.39 4.43
N ALA A 152 -11.89 5.85 3.97
CA ALA A 152 -12.89 5.22 4.84
C ALA A 152 -12.34 3.96 5.52
N ASP A 153 -11.64 3.07 4.77
CA ASP A 153 -10.94 1.91 5.35
C ASP A 153 -9.84 2.35 6.33
N ALA A 154 -9.07 3.38 5.96
CA ALA A 154 -7.99 3.90 6.81
C ALA A 154 -8.50 4.48 8.14
N ALA A 155 -9.71 5.04 8.18
CA ALA A 155 -10.30 5.54 9.41
C ALA A 155 -10.50 4.43 10.47
N GLU A 156 -10.66 3.18 10.05
CA GLU A 156 -10.82 2.04 10.95
C GLU A 156 -9.49 1.55 11.55
N TYR A 157 -8.42 1.48 10.73
CA TYR A 157 -7.13 0.95 11.19
C TYR A 157 -6.14 2.04 11.64
N ALA A 158 -6.38 3.30 11.28
CA ALA A 158 -5.52 4.42 11.63
C ALA A 158 -6.35 5.67 11.99
N PRO A 159 -7.22 5.60 13.05
CA PRO A 159 -8.21 6.65 13.34
C PRO A 159 -7.60 8.00 13.76
N LYS A 160 -6.28 8.06 13.96
CA LYS A 160 -5.55 9.29 14.34
C LYS A 160 -4.65 9.82 13.21
N ALA A 161 -4.55 9.10 12.10
CA ALA A 161 -3.84 9.60 10.93
C ALA A 161 -4.66 10.69 10.21
N GLN A 162 -3.96 11.57 9.51
CA GLN A 162 -4.64 12.47 8.57
C GLN A 162 -5.04 11.68 7.33
N LEU A 163 -6.30 11.80 6.92
CA LEU A 163 -6.86 11.10 5.77
C LEU A 163 -7.10 12.10 4.65
N VAL A 164 -6.51 11.87 3.46
CA VAL A 164 -6.61 12.80 2.33
C VAL A 164 -7.14 12.08 1.10
N ALA A 165 -8.41 12.28 0.81
CA ALA A 165 -9.01 11.86 -0.46
C ALA A 165 -8.59 12.82 -1.57
N VAL A 166 -7.77 12.35 -2.53
CA VAL A 166 -7.34 13.12 -3.70
C VAL A 166 -8.30 12.97 -4.87
N LYS A 167 -9.24 12.06 -4.75
CA LYS A 167 -10.33 11.77 -5.69
C LYS A 167 -11.49 11.06 -4.98
N GLU A 168 -12.69 11.14 -5.55
CA GLU A 168 -13.87 10.38 -5.14
C GLU A 168 -14.10 9.26 -6.14
N ALA A 169 -14.21 8.02 -5.67
CA ALA A 169 -14.46 6.87 -6.52
C ALA A 169 -15.91 6.89 -7.02
N VAL A 170 -16.09 6.79 -8.33
CA VAL A 170 -17.40 6.57 -8.96
C VAL A 170 -17.57 5.09 -9.28
N ASP A 171 -16.49 4.47 -9.72
CA ASP A 171 -16.36 3.03 -10.00
C ASP A 171 -14.86 2.70 -10.07
N ARG A 172 -14.54 1.42 -10.21
CA ARG A 172 -13.16 0.90 -10.24
C ARG A 172 -12.22 1.62 -11.21
N TYR A 173 -12.74 2.18 -12.29
CA TYR A 173 -11.97 2.88 -13.33
C TYR A 173 -12.46 4.31 -13.60
N THR A 174 -13.28 4.84 -12.71
CA THR A 174 -13.86 6.18 -12.85
C THR A 174 -13.80 6.92 -11.52
N ALA A 175 -13.31 8.15 -11.54
CA ALA A 175 -13.26 9.00 -10.36
C ALA A 175 -13.48 10.47 -10.67
N LEU A 176 -14.01 11.20 -9.70
CA LEU A 176 -14.00 12.65 -9.68
C LEU A 176 -12.69 13.13 -9.02
N CYS A 177 -11.73 13.52 -9.84
CA CYS A 177 -10.38 13.86 -9.38
C CYS A 177 -10.26 15.34 -8.99
N LEU A 178 -9.56 15.60 -7.90
CA LEU A 178 -9.08 16.94 -7.59
C LEU A 178 -7.92 17.31 -8.53
N THR A 179 -7.74 18.63 -8.77
CA THR A 179 -6.60 19.10 -9.55
C THR A 179 -5.28 18.94 -8.78
N PRO A 180 -4.14 18.74 -9.45
CA PRO A 180 -2.84 18.57 -8.78
C PRO A 180 -2.47 19.72 -7.84
N ALA A 181 -2.84 20.95 -8.16
CA ALA A 181 -2.60 22.11 -7.29
C ALA A 181 -3.39 21.98 -5.96
N ARG A 182 -4.65 21.53 -6.04
CA ARG A 182 -5.49 21.34 -4.85
C ARG A 182 -5.00 20.18 -4.00
N THR A 183 -4.68 19.05 -4.60
CA THR A 183 -4.17 17.88 -3.87
C THR A 183 -2.83 18.18 -3.22
N SER A 184 -1.92 18.85 -3.90
CA SER A 184 -0.63 19.27 -3.32
C SER A 184 -0.81 20.12 -2.06
N SER A 185 -1.74 21.10 -2.09
CA SER A 185 -2.03 21.91 -0.90
C SER A 185 -2.59 21.10 0.25
N LEU A 186 -3.55 20.19 -0.02
CA LEU A 186 -4.18 19.33 0.98
C LEU A 186 -3.16 18.36 1.59
N LEU A 187 -2.37 17.69 0.76
CA LEU A 187 -1.36 16.73 1.20
C LEU A 187 -0.28 17.39 2.07
N ARG A 188 0.21 18.58 1.67
CA ARG A 188 1.20 19.33 2.44
C ARG A 188 0.67 19.72 3.81
N SER A 189 -0.54 20.31 3.86
CA SER A 189 -1.16 20.72 5.13
C SER A 189 -1.44 19.53 6.05
N ALA A 190 -1.98 18.43 5.48
CA ALA A 190 -2.27 17.22 6.23
C ALA A 190 -1.01 16.53 6.75
N ALA A 191 0.07 16.49 5.96
CA ALA A 191 1.35 15.93 6.38
C ALA A 191 1.95 16.72 7.57
N ALA A 192 1.89 18.05 7.52
CA ALA A 192 2.34 18.89 8.62
C ALA A 192 1.51 18.66 9.89
N ALA A 193 0.18 18.62 9.79
CA ALA A 193 -0.71 18.32 10.91
C ALA A 193 -0.50 16.89 11.44
N GLY A 194 -0.35 15.93 10.54
CA GLY A 194 -0.12 14.52 10.88
C GLY A 194 1.19 14.30 11.64
N ALA A 195 2.27 14.96 11.24
CA ALA A 195 3.55 14.88 11.96
C ALA A 195 3.43 15.27 13.44
N GLN A 196 2.55 16.23 13.76
CA GLN A 196 2.31 16.69 15.12
C GLN A 196 1.37 15.76 15.91
N ALA A 197 0.34 15.19 15.25
CA ALA A 197 -0.76 14.48 15.89
C ALA A 197 -0.68 12.95 15.76
N ALA A 198 0.26 12.42 14.98
CA ALA A 198 0.38 11.00 14.69
C ALA A 198 0.44 10.14 15.95
N GLN A 199 -0.22 9.01 15.91
CA GLN A 199 -0.19 7.97 16.94
C GLN A 199 0.16 6.62 16.34
N VAL A 200 0.62 5.70 17.16
CA VAL A 200 0.80 4.30 16.79
C VAL A 200 -0.57 3.69 16.49
N PRO A 201 -0.76 3.05 15.32
CA PRO A 201 -2.02 2.37 15.01
C PRO A 201 -2.36 1.26 16.01
N PRO A 202 -3.63 0.88 16.14
CA PRO A 202 -4.01 -0.28 16.95
C PRO A 202 -3.36 -1.57 16.42
N LEU A 203 -2.83 -2.39 17.32
CA LEU A 203 -2.29 -3.72 17.03
C LEU A 203 -3.10 -4.76 17.81
N PRO A 204 -3.89 -5.63 17.14
CA PRO A 204 -4.58 -6.71 17.82
C PRO A 204 -3.59 -7.76 18.33
N ASP A 205 -4.00 -8.51 19.36
CA ASP A 205 -3.18 -9.61 19.87
C ASP A 205 -3.00 -10.72 18.82
N GLY A 206 -1.80 -11.31 18.79
CA GLY A 206 -1.51 -12.51 18.01
C GLY A 206 -2.06 -13.80 18.66
N PRO A 207 -1.89 -14.94 18.02
CA PRO A 207 -1.22 -15.13 16.74
C PRO A 207 -2.03 -14.62 15.56
N TYR A 208 -1.35 -14.34 14.45
CA TYR A 208 -1.92 -13.79 13.23
C TYR A 208 -2.13 -14.89 12.18
N ARG A 209 -3.39 -15.23 11.91
CA ARG A 209 -3.80 -16.15 10.88
C ARG A 209 -4.15 -15.40 9.61
N CYS A 210 -3.36 -15.61 8.56
CA CYS A 210 -3.59 -15.07 7.23
C CYS A 210 -4.20 -16.13 6.32
N GLU A 211 -5.30 -15.79 5.65
CA GLU A 211 -5.92 -16.62 4.62
C GLU A 211 -5.87 -15.89 3.28
N VAL A 212 -5.37 -16.56 2.26
CA VAL A 212 -5.26 -16.03 0.90
C VAL A 212 -6.12 -16.86 -0.03
N THR A 213 -7.13 -16.24 -0.65
CA THR A 213 -7.93 -16.83 -1.71
C THR A 213 -7.46 -16.28 -3.05
N PHE A 214 -6.97 -17.16 -3.89
CA PHE A 214 -6.53 -16.85 -5.25
C PHE A 214 -7.70 -16.91 -6.25
N THR A 215 -7.51 -16.35 -7.43
CA THR A 215 -8.46 -16.47 -8.56
C THR A 215 -8.40 -17.87 -9.17
N GLY A 216 -7.22 -18.50 -9.20
CA GLY A 216 -6.97 -19.83 -9.77
C GLY A 216 -6.63 -20.92 -8.74
N THR A 217 -6.88 -22.19 -9.10
CA THR A 217 -6.56 -23.34 -8.27
C THR A 217 -5.06 -23.68 -8.31
N SER A 218 -4.38 -23.44 -9.44
CA SER A 218 -2.94 -23.66 -9.64
C SER A 218 -2.13 -22.80 -8.69
N SER A 219 -2.53 -21.51 -8.52
CA SER A 219 -1.92 -20.57 -7.58
C SER A 219 -1.96 -21.09 -6.14
N ALA A 220 -3.11 -21.61 -5.68
CA ALA A 220 -3.25 -22.19 -4.35
C ALA A 220 -2.44 -23.50 -4.21
N THR A 221 -2.36 -24.31 -5.27
CA THR A 221 -1.55 -25.55 -5.28
C THR A 221 -0.08 -25.24 -5.06
N MET A 222 0.45 -24.27 -5.78
CA MET A 222 1.86 -23.89 -5.66
C MET A 222 2.16 -23.14 -4.36
N ALA A 223 1.28 -22.27 -3.91
CA ALA A 223 1.41 -21.58 -2.64
C ALA A 223 1.44 -22.56 -1.45
N ALA A 224 0.66 -23.65 -1.51
CA ALA A 224 0.65 -24.69 -0.49
C ALA A 224 1.95 -25.53 -0.43
N CYS A 225 2.87 -25.40 -1.39
CA CYS A 225 4.20 -26.01 -1.32
C CYS A 225 5.15 -25.24 -0.37
N VAL A 226 4.79 -24.03 0.05
CA VAL A 226 5.58 -23.28 1.03
C VAL A 226 5.44 -23.96 2.40
N PRO A 227 6.52 -24.29 3.10
CA PRO A 227 6.46 -24.90 4.44
C PRO A 227 5.57 -24.06 5.38
N THR A 228 4.77 -24.75 6.19
CA THR A 228 3.80 -24.16 7.15
C THR A 228 2.56 -23.51 6.52
N VAL A 229 2.38 -23.58 5.20
CA VAL A 229 1.16 -23.16 4.52
C VAL A 229 0.22 -24.36 4.36
N GLU A 230 -0.99 -24.23 4.86
CA GLU A 230 -2.05 -25.23 4.73
C GLU A 230 -3.01 -24.87 3.60
N ARG A 231 -3.54 -25.87 2.91
CA ARG A 231 -4.57 -25.68 1.90
C ARG A 231 -5.94 -25.87 2.54
N LEU A 232 -6.78 -24.84 2.53
CA LEU A 232 -8.13 -24.87 3.09
C LEU A 232 -9.20 -25.27 2.06
N GLY A 233 -8.91 -25.07 0.78
CA GLY A 233 -9.88 -25.32 -0.29
C GLY A 233 -9.24 -25.27 -1.68
N PRO A 234 -10.05 -25.34 -2.75
CA PRO A 234 -9.53 -25.34 -4.12
C PRO A 234 -8.63 -24.13 -4.44
N ARG A 235 -8.97 -22.97 -3.91
CA ARG A 235 -8.29 -21.68 -4.20
C ARG A 235 -7.72 -20.98 -2.97
N THR A 236 -7.91 -21.55 -1.77
CA THR A 236 -7.56 -20.88 -0.51
C THR A 236 -6.47 -21.59 0.23
N VAL A 237 -5.49 -20.83 0.67
CA VAL A 237 -4.42 -21.27 1.58
C VAL A 237 -4.42 -20.43 2.84
N ALA A 238 -3.84 -20.97 3.92
CA ALA A 238 -3.66 -20.24 5.17
C ALA A 238 -2.30 -20.54 5.81
N PHE A 239 -1.85 -19.61 6.63
CA PHE A 239 -0.69 -19.76 7.50
C PHE A 239 -0.83 -18.85 8.72
N THR A 240 -0.15 -19.23 9.80
CA THR A 240 -0.17 -18.47 11.06
C THR A 240 1.25 -18.09 11.47
N LYS A 241 1.42 -16.90 11.99
CA LYS A 241 2.67 -16.39 12.56
C LYS A 241 2.40 -15.69 13.89
N ASP A 242 3.40 -15.66 14.74
CA ASP A 242 3.26 -15.03 16.06
C ASP A 242 3.40 -13.50 15.99
N THR A 243 4.11 -12.99 14.98
CA THR A 243 4.36 -11.55 14.77
C THR A 243 4.01 -11.11 13.35
N ILE A 244 3.71 -9.83 13.17
CA ILE A 244 3.50 -9.23 11.83
C ILE A 244 4.81 -9.20 11.05
N ALA A 245 5.94 -8.99 11.73
CA ALA A 245 7.25 -9.01 11.10
C ALA A 245 7.61 -10.37 10.48
N GLU A 246 7.14 -11.48 11.06
CA GLU A 246 7.26 -12.82 10.47
C GLU A 246 6.20 -13.07 9.39
N LEU A 247 4.99 -12.57 9.60
CA LEU A 247 3.87 -12.75 8.68
C LEU A 247 4.12 -12.04 7.35
N TYR A 248 4.62 -10.82 7.39
CA TYR A 248 4.77 -9.96 6.20
C TYR A 248 5.64 -10.59 5.10
N PRO A 249 6.90 -11.01 5.34
CA PRO A 249 7.71 -11.68 4.32
C PRO A 249 7.14 -13.04 3.91
N CYS A 250 6.54 -13.80 4.84
CA CYS A 250 5.87 -15.06 4.53
C CYS A 250 4.70 -14.84 3.55
N PHE A 251 3.84 -13.86 3.82
CA PHE A 251 2.75 -13.46 2.94
C PHE A 251 3.25 -13.09 1.54
N ARG A 252 4.31 -12.30 1.46
CA ARG A 252 4.91 -11.91 0.17
C ARG A 252 5.46 -13.10 -0.62
N ILE A 253 6.09 -14.08 0.06
CA ILE A 253 6.59 -15.30 -0.60
C ILE A 253 5.41 -16.14 -1.10
N VAL A 254 4.42 -16.40 -0.24
CA VAL A 254 3.22 -17.18 -0.57
C VAL A 254 2.49 -16.61 -1.78
N THR A 255 2.22 -15.30 -1.77
CA THR A 255 1.53 -14.63 -2.88
C THR A 255 2.37 -14.57 -4.14
N ARG A 256 3.69 -14.40 -4.03
CA ARG A 256 4.60 -14.40 -5.19
C ARG A 256 4.70 -15.77 -5.86
N ILE A 257 4.77 -16.84 -5.08
CA ILE A 257 4.77 -18.22 -5.59
C ILE A 257 3.43 -18.53 -6.25
N GLY A 258 2.32 -18.19 -5.59
CA GLY A 258 0.98 -18.38 -6.16
C GLY A 258 0.81 -17.64 -7.47
N ALA A 259 1.17 -16.36 -7.53
CA ALA A 259 1.08 -15.56 -8.75
C ALA A 259 1.98 -16.09 -9.89
N GLY A 260 3.14 -16.67 -9.56
CA GLY A 260 4.01 -17.28 -10.55
C GLY A 260 3.44 -18.55 -11.20
N ALA A 261 2.39 -19.12 -10.62
CA ALA A 261 1.66 -20.29 -11.14
C ALA A 261 0.35 -19.93 -11.85
N ALA A 262 0.08 -18.63 -12.02
CA ALA A 262 -1.08 -18.19 -12.77
C ALA A 262 -0.98 -18.61 -14.23
N GLU A 263 -2.05 -19.20 -14.73
CA GLU A 263 -2.16 -19.62 -16.13
C GLU A 263 -3.07 -18.66 -16.88
N PRO A 264 -2.78 -18.36 -18.17
CA PRO A 264 -3.72 -17.60 -18.98
C PRO A 264 -5.05 -18.35 -19.08
N VAL A 265 -6.14 -17.60 -18.91
CA VAL A 265 -7.48 -18.14 -19.12
C VAL A 265 -7.66 -18.45 -20.60
N TYR A 266 -7.93 -19.71 -20.91
CA TYR A 266 -8.29 -20.12 -22.26
C TYR A 266 -9.73 -19.68 -22.55
N GLY A 267 -9.89 -18.71 -23.43
CA GLY A 267 -11.18 -18.23 -23.87
C GLY A 267 -11.08 -17.46 -25.17
#